data_691a5a80d0b2b265d9bfd469c27d74db
#
_entry.id   691a5a80d0b2b265d9bfd469c27d74db
#
_cell.length_a   1.000
_cell.length_b   1.000
_cell.length_c   1.000
_cell.angle_alpha   90.00
_cell.angle_beta   90.00
_cell.angle_gamma   90.00
#
_symmetry.space_group_name_H-M   'P 1'
#
loop_
_entity.id
_entity.type
_entity.pdbx_description
1 polymer ?
#
loop_
_entity_poly.entity_id
_entity_poly.type
_entity_poly.pdbx_seq_one_letter_code
_entity_poly.pdbx_strand_id
1 'polypeptide(L)'
;MHKNIEIVELIGDERVLELLSKISHRCKTEEDFKQTQFHCLNILRNNSWLLETDVLDVFLSREGMISSFEVSVNESVDNRISSLIEQIKEKTAEYGIITYVMVNFLITKRCYFQLEELYPFGDWMQSSPLMTDDTDVWWHVSFDDNSNNQIRAIVLVMHQD
;
A
#
# COMPACT_ATOMS: atom_id res chain seq x y z
N MET A 1 -11.81 -18.47 0.33
CA MET A 1 -10.73 -18.36 -0.64
C MET A 1 -11.05 -17.24 -1.60
N HIS A 2 -10.37 -16.11 -1.45
CA HIS A 2 -10.58 -15.01 -2.38
C HIS A 2 -9.90 -15.36 -3.70
N LYS A 3 -10.70 -15.38 -4.77
CA LYS A 3 -10.23 -15.66 -6.11
C LYS A 3 -9.41 -14.44 -6.58
N ASN A 4 -8.19 -14.67 -7.05
CA ASN A 4 -7.44 -13.59 -7.72
C ASN A 4 -8.24 -13.13 -8.93
N ILE A 5 -8.56 -11.83 -8.95
CA ILE A 5 -9.28 -11.24 -10.06
C ILE A 5 -8.26 -10.80 -11.10
N GLU A 6 -8.55 -11.07 -12.37
CA GLU A 6 -7.70 -10.59 -13.45
C GLU A 6 -7.80 -9.04 -13.57
N ILE A 7 -6.67 -8.40 -13.92
CA ILE A 7 -6.63 -6.94 -14.10
C ILE A 7 -7.66 -6.47 -15.14
N VAL A 8 -7.89 -7.28 -16.18
CA VAL A 8 -8.90 -6.99 -17.22
C VAL A 8 -10.30 -6.90 -16.61
N GLU A 9 -10.64 -7.77 -15.67
CA GLU A 9 -11.92 -7.73 -14.96
C GLU A 9 -12.05 -6.48 -14.09
N LEU A 10 -10.95 -6.09 -13.42
CA LEU A 10 -10.93 -4.87 -12.61
C LEU A 10 -11.14 -3.61 -13.45
N ILE A 11 -10.48 -3.50 -14.60
CA ILE A 11 -10.62 -2.35 -15.50
C ILE A 11 -12.05 -2.24 -16.06
N GLY A 12 -12.76 -3.38 -16.18
CA GLY A 12 -14.16 -3.41 -16.59
C GLY A 12 -15.16 -3.07 -15.47
N ASP A 13 -14.71 -2.96 -14.22
CA ASP A 13 -15.59 -2.66 -13.08
C ASP A 13 -15.77 -1.14 -12.93
N GLU A 14 -17.03 -0.68 -12.94
CA GLU A 14 -17.36 0.75 -12.81
C GLU A 14 -16.86 1.37 -11.51
N ARG A 15 -16.84 0.59 -10.41
CA ARG A 15 -16.34 1.06 -9.11
C ARG A 15 -14.84 1.34 -9.15
N VAL A 16 -14.10 0.50 -9.90
CA VAL A 16 -12.65 0.70 -10.11
C VAL A 16 -12.40 1.94 -10.95
N LEU A 17 -13.16 2.13 -12.02
CA LEU A 17 -13.03 3.32 -12.88
C LEU A 17 -13.33 4.60 -12.10
N GLU A 18 -14.36 4.59 -11.26
CA GLU A 18 -14.68 5.72 -10.39
C GLU A 18 -13.55 6.01 -9.39
N LEU A 19 -13.01 4.95 -8.76
CA LEU A 19 -11.88 5.05 -7.84
C LEU A 19 -10.66 5.67 -8.53
N LEU A 20 -10.29 5.15 -9.71
CA LEU A 20 -9.15 5.66 -10.47
C LEU A 20 -9.33 7.12 -10.90
N SER A 21 -10.56 7.51 -11.23
CA SER A 21 -10.88 8.91 -11.53
C SER A 21 -10.63 9.82 -10.32
N LYS A 22 -11.07 9.41 -9.14
CA LYS A 22 -10.83 10.16 -7.89
C LYS A 22 -9.34 10.26 -7.57
N ILE A 23 -8.60 9.18 -7.77
CA ILE A 23 -7.14 9.15 -7.55
C ILE A 23 -6.43 10.10 -8.51
N SER A 24 -6.83 10.16 -9.79
CA SER A 24 -6.17 10.99 -10.79
C SER A 24 -6.16 12.47 -10.43
N HIS A 25 -7.23 12.95 -9.79
CA HIS A 25 -7.34 14.34 -9.34
C HIS A 25 -6.45 14.67 -8.13
N ARG A 26 -5.89 13.64 -7.49
CA ARG A 26 -5.10 13.77 -6.27
C ARG A 26 -3.62 13.48 -6.50
N CYS A 27 -3.21 13.11 -7.71
CA CYS A 27 -1.81 12.89 -8.07
C CYS A 27 -1.21 14.16 -8.64
N LYS A 28 0.06 14.39 -8.35
CA LYS A 28 0.78 15.62 -8.69
C LYS A 28 1.07 15.72 -10.20
N THR A 29 1.43 14.59 -10.82
CA THR A 29 1.76 14.48 -12.24
C THR A 29 1.02 13.31 -12.88
N GLU A 30 0.97 13.30 -14.22
CA GLU A 30 0.41 12.18 -14.97
C GLU A 30 1.18 10.89 -14.73
N GLU A 31 2.51 10.98 -14.58
CA GLU A 31 3.35 9.83 -14.32
C GLU A 31 3.08 9.24 -12.92
N ASP A 32 2.95 10.10 -11.91
CA ASP A 32 2.53 9.68 -10.57
C ASP A 32 1.19 8.97 -10.60
N PHE A 33 0.26 9.47 -11.41
CA PHE A 33 -1.05 8.84 -11.57
C PHE A 33 -0.93 7.46 -12.20
N LYS A 34 -0.17 7.31 -13.27
CA LYS A 34 0.04 6.00 -13.91
C LYS A 34 0.65 4.99 -12.96
N GLN A 35 1.64 5.40 -12.18
CA GLN A 35 2.28 4.57 -11.17
C GLN A 35 1.30 4.18 -10.07
N THR A 36 0.54 5.14 -9.56
CA THR A 36 -0.46 4.90 -8.51
C THR A 36 -1.59 4.02 -9.01
N GLN A 37 -2.03 4.21 -10.25
CA GLN A 37 -3.01 3.34 -10.90
C GLN A 37 -2.53 1.90 -10.93
N PHE A 38 -1.28 1.67 -11.36
CA PHE A 38 -0.68 0.35 -11.39
C PHE A 38 -0.64 -0.29 -10.01
N HIS A 39 -0.19 0.45 -9.00
CA HIS A 39 -0.13 -0.04 -7.62
C HIS A 39 -1.52 -0.33 -7.05
N CYS A 40 -2.47 0.56 -7.29
CA CYS A 40 -3.84 0.38 -6.83
C CYS A 40 -4.49 -0.87 -7.43
N LEU A 41 -4.32 -1.10 -8.74
CA LEU A 41 -4.83 -2.29 -9.41
C LEU A 41 -4.21 -3.58 -8.84
N ASN A 42 -2.92 -3.55 -8.50
CA ASN A 42 -2.26 -4.69 -7.89
C ASN A 42 -2.79 -4.99 -6.48
N ILE A 43 -3.07 -3.96 -5.69
CA ILE A 43 -3.70 -4.13 -4.38
C ILE A 43 -5.10 -4.74 -4.55
N LEU A 44 -5.91 -4.20 -5.45
CA LEU A 44 -7.28 -4.67 -5.69
C LEU A 44 -7.32 -6.09 -6.28
N ARG A 45 -6.34 -6.44 -7.11
CA ARG A 45 -6.21 -7.79 -7.66
C ARG A 45 -6.16 -8.85 -6.56
N ASN A 46 -5.45 -8.55 -5.48
CA ASN A 46 -5.28 -9.46 -4.36
C ASN A 46 -6.33 -9.24 -3.26
N ASN A 47 -7.01 -8.11 -3.26
CA ASN A 47 -7.94 -7.69 -2.22
C ASN A 47 -9.20 -7.04 -2.81
N SER A 48 -9.87 -7.73 -3.74
CA SER A 48 -11.08 -7.20 -4.40
C SER A 48 -12.19 -6.82 -3.42
N TRP A 49 -12.19 -7.42 -2.23
CA TRP A 49 -13.14 -7.10 -1.16
C TRP A 49 -13.03 -5.65 -0.70
N LEU A 50 -11.91 -4.95 -0.95
CA LEU A 50 -11.77 -3.53 -0.64
C LEU A 50 -12.78 -2.65 -1.38
N LEU A 51 -13.28 -3.10 -2.54
CA LEU A 51 -14.31 -2.37 -3.28
C LEU A 51 -15.68 -2.43 -2.61
N GLU A 52 -15.87 -3.38 -1.70
CA GLU A 52 -17.13 -3.61 -0.99
C GLU A 52 -17.08 -3.07 0.44
N THR A 53 -15.96 -2.46 0.83
CA THR A 53 -15.73 -1.89 2.15
C THR A 53 -15.61 -0.36 2.06
N ASP A 54 -15.64 0.29 3.21
CA ASP A 54 -15.45 1.74 3.31
C ASP A 54 -13.98 2.17 3.43
N VAL A 55 -13.04 1.22 3.40
CA VAL A 55 -11.60 1.52 3.56
C VAL A 55 -11.10 2.53 2.53
N LEU A 56 -11.43 2.29 1.25
CA LEU A 56 -11.03 3.21 0.17
C LEU A 56 -11.74 4.55 0.24
N ASP A 57 -13.00 4.57 0.66
CA ASP A 57 -13.75 5.80 0.87
C ASP A 57 -13.14 6.64 1.99
N VAL A 58 -12.74 6.01 3.10
CA VAL A 58 -12.04 6.69 4.19
C VAL A 58 -10.69 7.23 3.71
N PHE A 59 -9.93 6.42 2.95
CA PHE A 59 -8.67 6.87 2.36
C PHE A 59 -8.84 8.13 1.51
N LEU A 60 -9.82 8.12 0.60
CA LEU A 60 -10.09 9.24 -0.29
C LEU A 60 -10.73 10.44 0.41
N SER A 61 -11.31 10.27 1.60
CA SER A 61 -11.88 11.37 2.39
C SER A 61 -10.80 12.22 3.06
N ARG A 62 -9.58 11.71 3.20
CA ARG A 62 -8.47 12.46 3.79
C ARG A 62 -7.96 13.53 2.82
N GLU A 63 -7.49 14.63 3.37
CA GLU A 63 -6.89 15.71 2.59
C GLU A 63 -5.47 15.35 2.19
N GLY A 64 -5.06 15.81 1.00
CA GLY A 64 -3.70 15.70 0.55
C GLY A 64 -3.56 15.17 -0.87
N MET A 65 -2.32 14.95 -1.26
CA MET A 65 -1.93 14.33 -2.52
C MET A 65 -1.67 12.84 -2.31
N ILE A 66 -1.87 12.06 -3.36
CA ILE A 66 -1.62 10.62 -3.34
C ILE A 66 -0.29 10.33 -4.02
N SER A 67 0.56 9.61 -3.33
CA SER A 67 1.78 9.02 -3.88
C SER A 67 1.81 7.53 -3.58
N SER A 68 2.53 6.78 -4.39
CA SER A 68 2.66 5.34 -4.20
C SER A 68 4.03 4.86 -4.58
N PHE A 69 4.42 3.75 -4.01
CA PHE A 69 5.68 3.07 -4.33
C PHE A 69 5.61 1.60 -3.94
N GLU A 70 6.58 0.84 -4.43
CA GLU A 70 6.78 -0.55 -4.07
C GLU A 70 8.20 -0.70 -3.53
N VAL A 71 8.34 -1.47 -2.45
CA VAL A 71 9.61 -1.87 -1.88
C VAL A 71 9.66 -3.39 -1.76
N SER A 72 10.86 -3.96 -1.75
CA SER A 72 11.02 -5.41 -1.68
C SER A 72 12.29 -5.81 -0.95
N VAL A 73 12.28 -7.03 -0.43
CA VAL A 73 13.44 -7.67 0.20
C VAL A 73 13.35 -9.18 -0.06
N ASN A 74 14.50 -9.86 -0.14
CA ASN A 74 14.50 -11.31 -0.24
C ASN A 74 13.96 -11.93 1.05
N GLU A 75 13.09 -12.94 0.95
CA GLU A 75 12.43 -13.57 2.10
C GLU A 75 13.39 -14.28 3.07
N SER A 76 14.62 -14.58 2.62
CA SER A 76 15.64 -15.25 3.42
C SER A 76 16.57 -14.29 4.19
N VAL A 77 16.44 -12.98 3.97
CA VAL A 77 17.26 -11.98 4.65
C VAL A 77 16.85 -11.86 6.11
N ASP A 78 17.83 -11.82 7.02
CA ASP A 78 17.57 -11.54 8.43
C ASP A 78 16.99 -10.13 8.60
N ASN A 79 16.08 -9.97 9.55
CA ASN A 79 15.38 -8.70 9.78
C ASN A 79 14.68 -8.16 8.51
N ARG A 80 14.11 -9.04 7.73
CA ARG A 80 13.50 -8.73 6.44
C ARG A 80 12.41 -7.65 6.51
N ILE A 81 11.55 -7.70 7.52
CA ILE A 81 10.48 -6.69 7.68
C ILE A 81 11.08 -5.36 8.14
N SER A 82 12.06 -5.37 9.04
CA SER A 82 12.79 -4.14 9.40
C SER A 82 13.42 -3.47 8.18
N SER A 83 14.00 -4.27 7.28
CA SER A 83 14.57 -3.78 6.02
C SER A 83 13.51 -3.12 5.13
N LEU A 84 12.32 -3.74 4.99
CA LEU A 84 11.21 -3.13 4.26
C LEU A 84 10.79 -1.80 4.89
N ILE A 85 10.67 -1.75 6.20
CA ILE A 85 10.25 -0.54 6.91
C ILE A 85 11.28 0.59 6.72
N GLU A 86 12.58 0.28 6.73
CA GLU A 86 13.61 1.28 6.44
C GLU A 86 13.47 1.84 5.01
N GLN A 87 13.17 0.99 4.03
CA GLN A 87 12.90 1.45 2.66
C GLN A 87 11.65 2.34 2.59
N ILE A 88 10.60 1.99 3.34
CA ILE A 88 9.37 2.80 3.42
C ILE A 88 9.69 4.17 4.04
N LYS A 89 10.46 4.20 5.12
CA LYS A 89 10.90 5.46 5.76
C LYS A 89 11.66 6.35 4.79
N GLU A 90 12.59 5.79 4.03
CA GLU A 90 13.36 6.54 3.04
C GLU A 90 12.47 7.15 1.96
N LYS A 91 11.50 6.36 1.46
CA LYS A 91 10.56 6.82 0.42
C LYS A 91 9.61 7.91 0.93
N THR A 92 9.24 7.87 2.19
CA THR A 92 8.28 8.82 2.77
C THR A 92 8.96 10.06 3.37
N ALA A 93 10.29 10.08 3.46
CA ALA A 93 11.03 11.16 4.14
C ALA A 93 10.81 12.55 3.52
N GLU A 94 10.48 12.62 2.23
CA GLU A 94 10.27 13.87 1.51
C GLU A 94 8.82 14.37 1.57
N TYR A 95 7.91 13.57 2.13
CA TYR A 95 6.50 13.97 2.23
C TYR A 95 6.28 14.93 3.40
N GLY A 96 5.22 15.71 3.32
CA GLY A 96 4.70 16.44 4.46
C GLY A 96 3.93 15.52 5.41
N ILE A 97 2.97 16.07 6.13
CA ILE A 97 2.15 15.31 7.08
C ILE A 97 1.40 14.19 6.34
N ILE A 98 1.54 12.97 6.84
CA ILE A 98 0.82 11.82 6.31
C ILE A 98 -0.55 11.75 6.99
N THR A 99 -1.62 11.78 6.20
CA THR A 99 -2.99 11.69 6.70
C THR A 99 -3.57 10.29 6.60
N TYR A 100 -3.07 9.48 5.68
CA TYR A 100 -3.42 8.07 5.56
C TYR A 100 -2.29 7.30 4.90
N VAL A 101 -2.01 6.10 5.38
CA VAL A 101 -1.08 5.18 4.73
C VAL A 101 -1.71 3.80 4.61
N MET A 102 -1.63 3.23 3.40
CA MET A 102 -2.07 1.87 3.12
C MET A 102 -0.85 1.03 2.74
N VAL A 103 -0.59 -0.03 3.47
CA VAL A 103 0.52 -0.94 3.21
C VAL A 103 -0.03 -2.33 2.92
N ASN A 104 0.20 -2.83 1.72
CA ASN A 104 -0.15 -4.19 1.36
C ASN A 104 1.12 -5.03 1.20
N PHE A 105 1.36 -5.93 2.16
CA PHE A 105 2.46 -6.88 2.09
C PHE A 105 2.09 -8.03 1.16
N LEU A 106 2.96 -8.34 0.21
CA LEU A 106 2.81 -9.45 -0.73
C LEU A 106 3.86 -10.50 -0.44
N ILE A 107 3.43 -11.68 -0.06
CA ILE A 107 4.30 -12.80 0.29
C ILE A 107 3.93 -14.02 -0.53
N THR A 108 4.85 -14.99 -0.63
CA THR A 108 4.54 -16.29 -1.19
C THR A 108 3.80 -17.15 -0.15
N LYS A 109 3.04 -18.15 -0.59
CA LYS A 109 2.30 -19.05 0.31
C LYS A 109 3.19 -19.84 1.27
N ARG A 110 4.47 -20.03 0.92
CA ARG A 110 5.45 -20.72 1.77
C ARG A 110 6.16 -19.80 2.75
N CYS A 111 5.96 -18.49 2.63
CA CYS A 111 6.55 -17.50 3.52
C CYS A 111 5.61 -17.24 4.68
N TYR A 112 6.12 -17.34 5.90
CA TYR A 112 5.34 -17.08 7.10
C TYR A 112 5.86 -15.84 7.80
N PHE A 113 4.94 -14.95 8.19
CA PHE A 113 5.25 -13.87 9.10
C PHE A 113 5.16 -14.34 10.55
N GLN A 114 6.16 -13.99 11.34
CA GLN A 114 6.03 -13.98 12.78
C GLN A 114 5.46 -12.62 13.21
N LEU A 115 4.59 -12.62 14.20
CA LEU A 115 3.96 -11.37 14.67
C LEU A 115 5.02 -10.34 15.11
N GLU A 116 6.09 -10.82 15.71
CA GLU A 116 7.21 -10.00 16.19
C GLU A 116 7.93 -9.27 15.04
N GLU A 117 7.89 -9.80 13.84
CA GLU A 117 8.49 -9.14 12.66
C GLU A 117 7.78 -7.83 12.33
N LEU A 118 6.54 -7.64 12.77
CA LEU A 118 5.77 -6.43 12.52
C LEU A 118 6.00 -5.32 13.56
N TYR A 119 6.74 -5.58 14.63
CA TYR A 119 7.03 -4.56 15.65
C TYR A 119 7.71 -3.31 15.09
N PRO A 120 8.70 -3.40 14.17
CA PRO A 120 9.28 -2.20 13.56
C PRO A 120 8.27 -1.33 12.81
N PHE A 121 7.23 -1.95 12.25
CA PHE A 121 6.13 -1.22 11.60
C PHE A 121 5.34 -0.40 12.62
N GLY A 122 4.97 -1.01 13.74
CA GLY A 122 4.31 -0.32 14.85
C GLY A 122 5.16 0.82 15.43
N ASP A 123 6.46 0.58 15.59
CA ASP A 123 7.39 1.58 16.08
C ASP A 123 7.48 2.78 15.13
N TRP A 124 7.52 2.53 13.82
CA TRP A 124 7.53 3.58 12.82
C TRP A 124 6.27 4.43 12.89
N MET A 125 5.10 3.79 13.00
CA MET A 125 3.82 4.50 13.08
C MET A 125 3.74 5.41 14.32
N GLN A 126 4.32 4.98 15.43
CA GLN A 126 4.29 5.75 16.69
C GLN A 126 5.35 6.84 16.77
N SER A 127 6.49 6.65 16.10
CA SER A 127 7.66 7.53 16.26
C SER A 127 7.89 8.49 15.09
N SER A 128 7.23 8.30 13.95
CA SER A 128 7.45 9.16 12.80
C SER A 128 6.89 10.56 13.02
N PRO A 129 7.69 11.62 12.81
CA PRO A 129 7.21 13.00 12.91
C PRO A 129 6.21 13.37 11.79
N LEU A 130 6.12 12.56 10.74
CA LEU A 130 5.18 12.78 9.63
C LEU A 130 3.78 12.30 9.97
N MET A 131 3.64 11.48 11.00
CA MET A 131 2.36 10.93 11.45
C MET A 131 1.86 11.68 12.67
N THR A 132 0.56 11.90 12.72
CA THR A 132 -0.15 12.53 13.83
C THR A 132 -1.15 11.54 14.42
N ASP A 133 -1.80 11.93 15.53
CA ASP A 133 -2.86 11.11 16.13
C ASP A 133 -4.05 10.92 15.17
N ASP A 134 -4.19 11.80 14.17
CA ASP A 134 -5.25 11.73 13.16
C ASP A 134 -4.86 10.93 11.91
N THR A 135 -3.64 10.40 11.85
CA THR A 135 -3.21 9.57 10.72
C THR A 135 -3.86 8.20 10.80
N ASP A 136 -4.58 7.84 9.73
CA ASP A 136 -5.10 6.48 9.59
C ASP A 136 -4.06 5.57 8.94
N VAL A 137 -4.03 4.33 9.40
CA VAL A 137 -3.15 3.30 8.86
C VAL A 137 -3.98 2.06 8.55
N TRP A 138 -3.86 1.58 7.34
CA TRP A 138 -4.37 0.28 6.93
C TRP A 138 -3.20 -0.59 6.50
N TRP A 139 -3.19 -1.84 6.93
CA TRP A 139 -2.22 -2.81 6.45
C TRP A 139 -2.87 -4.18 6.29
N HIS A 140 -2.36 -4.93 5.33
CA HIS A 140 -2.86 -6.27 5.04
C HIS A 140 -1.74 -7.12 4.45
N VAL A 141 -1.85 -8.43 4.61
CA VAL A 141 -0.94 -9.40 4.03
C VAL A 141 -1.70 -10.21 2.99
N SER A 142 -1.22 -10.18 1.77
CA SER A 142 -1.78 -10.94 0.64
C SER A 142 -0.76 -11.93 0.10
N PHE A 143 -1.24 -12.98 -0.56
CA PHE A 143 -0.38 -13.97 -1.18
C PHE A 143 -0.23 -13.69 -2.66
N ASP A 144 1.02 -13.72 -3.14
CA ASP A 144 1.35 -13.62 -4.56
C ASP A 144 2.51 -14.59 -4.85
N ASP A 145 2.18 -15.72 -5.48
CA ASP A 145 3.15 -16.77 -5.78
C ASP A 145 4.18 -16.35 -6.84
N ASN A 146 3.94 -15.22 -7.54
CA ASN A 146 4.86 -14.65 -8.52
C ASN A 146 5.93 -13.76 -7.90
N SER A 147 6.00 -13.67 -6.59
CA SER A 147 6.93 -12.78 -5.89
C SER A 147 8.40 -13.23 -5.90
N ASN A 148 8.76 -14.36 -6.50
CA ASN A 148 10.13 -14.84 -6.71
C ASN A 148 10.99 -14.83 -5.43
N ASN A 149 10.48 -15.41 -4.34
CA ASN A 149 11.17 -15.48 -3.04
C ASN A 149 11.41 -14.10 -2.41
N GLN A 150 10.62 -13.10 -2.81
CA GLN A 150 10.67 -11.77 -2.22
C GLN A 150 9.44 -11.49 -1.40
N ILE A 151 9.63 -10.72 -0.33
CA ILE A 151 8.55 -10.02 0.35
C ILE A 151 8.50 -8.64 -0.26
N ARG A 152 7.32 -8.25 -0.75
CA ARG A 152 7.08 -6.93 -1.34
C ARG A 152 6.08 -6.18 -0.48
N ALA A 153 6.15 -4.87 -0.52
CA ALA A 153 5.12 -4.01 0.06
C ALA A 153 4.74 -2.95 -0.96
N ILE A 154 3.46 -2.87 -1.27
CA ILE A 154 2.89 -1.78 -2.06
C ILE A 154 2.29 -0.78 -1.08
N VAL A 155 2.69 0.47 -1.20
CA VAL A 155 2.32 1.53 -0.27
C VAL A 155 1.62 2.65 -1.03
N LEU A 156 0.43 3.01 -0.57
CA LEU A 156 -0.29 4.22 -0.99
C LEU A 156 -0.28 5.20 0.17
N VAL A 157 0.09 6.43 -0.10
CA VAL A 157 0.21 7.46 0.93
C VAL A 157 -0.63 8.68 0.53
N MET A 158 -1.47 9.14 1.45
CA MET A 158 -2.13 10.43 1.37
C MET A 158 -1.35 11.39 2.26
N HIS A 159 -0.79 12.44 1.67
CA HIS A 159 0.08 13.37 2.40
C HIS A 159 -0.19 14.82 2.01
N GLN A 160 0.06 15.72 2.96
CA GLN A 160 0.02 17.17 2.76
C GLN A 160 1.46 17.66 2.64
N ASP A 161 1.77 18.29 1.56
CA ASP A 161 3.10 18.87 1.34
C ASP A 161 3.17 20.33 1.83
#